data_39cbc1a48f1561a73c90410ea426be3b
#
_entry.id   39cbc1a48f1561a73c90410ea426be3b
#
_cell.length_a   1.000
_cell.length_b   1.000
_cell.length_c   1.000
_cell.angle_alpha   90.00
_cell.angle_beta   90.00
_cell.angle_gamma   90.00
#
_symmetry.space_group_name_H-M   'P 1'
#
loop_
_entity.id
_entity.type
_entity.pdbx_description
1 polymer ?
#
loop_
_entity_poly.entity_id
_entity_poly.type
_entity_poly.pdbx_seq_one_letter_code
_entity_poly.pdbx_strand_id
1 'polypeptide(L)'
;IKNEIMGMLKLNEKHTRTAALTATALYFIACLIFFLPIEIAHKITICTSILTLASLWLCPWQMTLALLFSTLGDHFGSCHNFMAQMGFFALGHLWFIIYFTGRYFKKVEKDRKLTGKAKGYLAMVGFCTTALLAVVFTQIVPEVPPGIMKIGVCIYAILISTMLVSAMIQRSSLFALGAILFVFSDFILAWNKFVE
;
A
#
# COMPACT_ATOMS: atom_id res chain seq x y z
N ILE A 1 9.11 -38.68 16.08
CA ILE A 1 9.06 -37.25 16.46
C ILE A 1 9.66 -36.39 15.35
N LYS A 2 10.93 -36.57 14.89
CA LYS A 2 11.57 -35.75 13.84
C LYS A 2 10.83 -35.86 12.49
N ASN A 3 10.39 -37.04 12.10
CA ASN A 3 9.63 -37.29 10.86
C ASN A 3 8.20 -36.75 10.94
N GLU A 4 7.56 -36.77 12.10
CA GLU A 4 6.24 -36.20 12.34
C GLU A 4 6.26 -34.66 12.27
N ILE A 5 7.26 -34.03 12.91
CA ILE A 5 7.45 -32.57 12.85
C ILE A 5 7.71 -32.13 11.41
N MET A 6 8.53 -32.88 10.65
CA MET A 6 8.82 -32.58 9.24
C MET A 6 7.57 -32.78 8.35
N GLY A 7 6.71 -33.75 8.66
CA GLY A 7 5.42 -33.96 8.01
C GLY A 7 4.45 -32.82 8.28
N MET A 8 4.32 -32.37 9.53
CA MET A 8 3.47 -31.22 9.91
C MET A 8 3.93 -29.91 9.26
N LEU A 9 5.25 -29.65 9.19
CA LEU A 9 5.80 -28.48 8.51
C LEU A 9 5.50 -28.47 7.02
N LYS A 10 5.62 -29.62 6.34
CA LYS A 10 5.27 -29.76 4.91
C LYS A 10 3.77 -29.59 4.66
N LEU A 11 2.93 -30.12 5.54
CA LEU A 11 1.47 -29.93 5.46
C LEU A 11 1.10 -28.46 5.63
N ASN A 12 1.71 -27.77 6.59
CA ASN A 12 1.47 -26.34 6.81
C ASN A 12 1.92 -25.51 5.60
N GLU A 13 3.08 -25.81 5.01
CA GLU A 13 3.57 -25.14 3.80
C GLU A 13 2.62 -25.36 2.60
N LYS A 14 2.11 -26.58 2.41
CA LYS A 14 1.15 -26.90 1.35
C LYS A 14 -0.15 -26.13 1.53
N HIS A 15 -0.70 -26.10 2.74
CA HIS A 15 -1.93 -25.35 3.04
C HIS A 15 -1.75 -23.85 2.80
N THR A 16 -0.61 -23.29 3.22
CA THR A 16 -0.32 -21.86 3.00
C THR A 16 -0.20 -21.53 1.52
N ARG A 17 0.46 -22.39 0.72
CA ARG A 17 0.56 -22.21 -0.74
C ARG A 17 -0.82 -22.31 -1.42
N THR A 18 -1.65 -23.28 -1.03
CA THR A 18 -2.99 -23.41 -1.57
C THR A 18 -3.84 -22.20 -1.23
N ALA A 19 -3.81 -21.73 0.03
CA ALA A 19 -4.53 -20.53 0.45
C ALA A 19 -4.07 -19.27 -0.32
N ALA A 20 -2.76 -19.12 -0.53
CA ALA A 20 -2.21 -18.01 -1.32
C ALA A 20 -2.68 -18.07 -2.77
N LEU A 21 -2.63 -19.21 -3.42
CA LEU A 21 -3.10 -19.38 -4.80
C LEU A 21 -4.60 -19.12 -4.93
N THR A 22 -5.41 -19.64 -3.99
CA THR A 22 -6.86 -19.41 -3.98
C THR A 22 -7.18 -17.92 -3.77
N ALA A 23 -6.52 -17.26 -2.83
CA ALA A 23 -6.70 -15.82 -2.58
C ALA A 23 -6.30 -14.99 -3.82
N THR A 24 -5.18 -15.34 -4.48
CA THR A 24 -4.73 -14.67 -5.70
C THR A 24 -5.73 -14.86 -6.83
N ALA A 25 -6.26 -16.08 -7.02
CA ALA A 25 -7.25 -16.35 -8.05
C ALA A 25 -8.56 -15.59 -7.80
N LEU A 26 -9.06 -15.57 -6.55
CA LEU A 26 -10.27 -14.83 -6.18
C LEU A 26 -10.08 -13.32 -6.39
N TYR A 27 -8.92 -12.78 -5.99
CA TYR A 27 -8.61 -11.38 -6.22
C TYR A 27 -8.56 -11.03 -7.71
N PHE A 28 -7.93 -11.89 -8.53
CA PHE A 28 -7.86 -11.69 -9.97
C PHE A 28 -9.25 -11.72 -10.62
N ILE A 29 -10.12 -12.65 -10.21
CA ILE A 29 -11.51 -12.70 -10.66
C ILE A 29 -12.26 -11.43 -10.27
N ALA A 30 -12.09 -10.95 -9.03
CA ALA A 30 -12.72 -9.71 -8.56
C ALA A 30 -12.23 -8.49 -9.36
N CYS A 31 -10.92 -8.43 -9.69
CA CYS A 31 -10.38 -7.39 -10.56
C CYS A 31 -10.97 -7.44 -11.98
N LEU A 32 -11.14 -8.64 -12.56
CA LEU A 32 -11.80 -8.79 -13.86
C LEU A 32 -13.26 -8.28 -13.81
N ILE A 33 -14.01 -8.65 -12.78
CA ILE A 33 -15.39 -8.18 -12.55
C ILE A 33 -15.44 -6.66 -12.41
N PHE A 34 -14.41 -6.05 -11.78
CA PHE A 34 -14.33 -4.59 -11.65
C PHE A 34 -14.35 -3.88 -13.00
N PHE A 35 -13.67 -4.42 -14.02
CA PHE A 35 -13.61 -3.83 -15.36
C PHE A 35 -14.84 -4.13 -16.23
N LEU A 36 -15.71 -5.06 -15.83
CA LEU A 36 -16.93 -5.34 -16.56
C LEU A 36 -17.94 -4.18 -16.39
N PRO A 37 -18.73 -3.85 -17.43
CA PRO A 37 -19.77 -2.80 -17.38
C PRO A 37 -21.01 -3.26 -16.59
N ILE A 38 -20.80 -3.85 -15.42
CA ILE A 38 -21.85 -4.31 -14.51
C ILE A 38 -21.90 -3.32 -13.35
N GLU A 39 -23.07 -2.78 -13.06
CA GLU A 39 -23.29 -1.89 -11.94
C GLU A 39 -23.39 -2.68 -10.63
N ILE A 40 -22.25 -2.93 -9.99
CA ILE A 40 -22.18 -3.51 -8.65
C ILE A 40 -21.77 -2.39 -7.69
N ALA A 41 -22.58 -2.14 -6.68
CA ALA A 41 -22.25 -1.19 -5.63
C ALA A 41 -20.91 -1.59 -4.95
N HIS A 42 -20.06 -0.59 -4.71
CA HIS A 42 -18.79 -0.79 -3.99
C HIS A 42 -17.83 -1.82 -4.61
N LYS A 43 -17.75 -1.94 -5.94
CA LYS A 43 -16.85 -2.90 -6.63
C LYS A 43 -15.42 -2.88 -6.10
N ILE A 44 -14.85 -1.71 -5.89
CA ILE A 44 -13.46 -1.56 -5.40
C ILE A 44 -13.31 -2.09 -3.98
N THR A 45 -14.29 -1.86 -3.11
CA THR A 45 -14.31 -2.37 -1.73
C THR A 45 -14.33 -3.89 -1.70
N ILE A 46 -15.02 -4.54 -2.63
CA ILE A 46 -15.05 -6.01 -2.73
C ILE A 46 -13.65 -6.55 -3.03
N CYS A 47 -12.95 -5.96 -4.02
CA CYS A 47 -11.59 -6.36 -4.38
C CYS A 47 -10.62 -6.25 -3.20
N THR A 48 -10.63 -5.12 -2.51
CA THR A 48 -9.72 -4.88 -1.39
C THR A 48 -10.12 -5.65 -0.12
N SER A 49 -11.41 -5.98 0.06
CA SER A 49 -11.86 -6.87 1.14
C SER A 49 -11.30 -8.29 0.99
N ILE A 50 -11.24 -8.82 -0.23
CA ILE A 50 -10.64 -10.14 -0.51
C ILE A 50 -9.16 -10.15 -0.11
N LEU A 51 -8.41 -9.08 -0.46
CA LEU A 51 -7.01 -8.94 -0.04
C LEU A 51 -6.86 -8.86 1.48
N THR A 52 -7.71 -8.10 2.13
CA THR A 52 -7.69 -7.94 3.59
C THR A 52 -7.97 -9.28 4.28
N LEU A 53 -8.98 -10.03 3.85
CA LEU A 53 -9.27 -11.35 4.38
C LEU A 53 -8.11 -12.33 4.15
N ALA A 54 -7.54 -12.36 2.95
CA ALA A 54 -6.38 -13.20 2.65
C ALA A 54 -5.16 -12.84 3.53
N SER A 55 -4.97 -11.57 3.82
CA SER A 55 -3.84 -11.09 4.64
C SER A 55 -3.88 -11.57 6.08
N LEU A 56 -5.06 -11.91 6.63
CA LEU A 56 -5.19 -12.46 8.00
C LEU A 56 -4.37 -13.75 8.19
N TRP A 57 -4.20 -14.54 7.13
CA TRP A 57 -3.45 -15.80 7.17
C TRP A 57 -2.06 -15.71 6.52
N LEU A 58 -1.88 -14.76 5.58
CA LEU A 58 -0.68 -14.71 4.74
C LEU A 58 0.31 -13.62 5.14
N CYS A 59 -0.13 -12.61 5.90
CA CYS A 59 0.67 -11.43 6.19
C CYS A 59 0.85 -11.19 7.69
N PRO A 60 1.90 -10.46 8.09
CA PRO A 60 2.01 -9.92 9.44
C PRO A 60 0.85 -8.97 9.77
N TRP A 61 0.43 -8.93 11.03
CA TRP A 61 -0.74 -8.17 11.48
C TRP A 61 -0.70 -6.67 11.13
N GLN A 62 0.50 -6.07 11.05
CA GLN A 62 0.67 -4.67 10.64
C GLN A 62 0.24 -4.45 9.18
N MET A 63 0.58 -5.40 8.29
CA MET A 63 0.13 -5.33 6.89
C MET A 63 -1.36 -5.60 6.76
N THR A 64 -1.91 -6.48 7.59
CA THR A 64 -3.35 -6.73 7.64
C THR A 64 -4.11 -5.48 8.07
N LEU A 65 -3.63 -4.75 9.09
CA LEU A 65 -4.23 -3.47 9.48
C LEU A 65 -4.10 -2.42 8.38
N ALA A 66 -2.96 -2.35 7.70
CA ALA A 66 -2.80 -1.44 6.57
C ALA A 66 -3.82 -1.71 5.47
N LEU A 67 -4.02 -2.98 5.10
CA LEU A 67 -5.01 -3.38 4.10
C LEU A 67 -6.45 -3.16 4.58
N LEU A 68 -6.74 -3.39 5.86
CA LEU A 68 -8.05 -3.10 6.44
C LEU A 68 -8.40 -1.62 6.32
N PHE A 69 -7.48 -0.74 6.71
CA PHE A 69 -7.69 0.70 6.58
C PHE A 69 -7.78 1.14 5.11
N SER A 70 -7.02 0.53 4.21
CA SER A 70 -7.16 0.78 2.77
C SER A 70 -8.54 0.37 2.26
N THR A 71 -9.07 -0.78 2.68
CA THR A 71 -10.43 -1.24 2.33
C THR A 71 -11.50 -0.28 2.85
N LEU A 72 -11.34 0.24 4.07
CA LEU A 72 -12.25 1.27 4.61
C LEU A 72 -12.15 2.56 3.79
N GLY A 73 -10.94 2.95 3.37
CA GLY A 73 -10.75 4.07 2.46
C GLY A 73 -11.52 3.90 1.15
N ASP A 74 -11.41 2.74 0.51
CA ASP A 74 -12.16 2.42 -0.71
C ASP A 74 -13.67 2.44 -0.50
N HIS A 75 -14.13 1.95 0.65
CA HIS A 75 -15.55 1.99 1.00
C HIS A 75 -16.06 3.43 1.10
N PHE A 76 -15.37 4.29 1.84
CA PHE A 76 -15.76 5.68 1.99
C PHE A 76 -15.61 6.48 0.69
N GLY A 77 -14.63 6.11 -0.16
CA GLY A 77 -14.51 6.63 -1.52
C GLY A 77 -15.74 6.29 -2.37
N SER A 78 -16.21 5.05 -2.30
CA SER A 78 -17.44 4.61 -2.96
C SER A 78 -18.70 5.31 -2.43
N CYS A 79 -18.68 5.79 -1.19
CA CYS A 79 -19.73 6.63 -0.59
C CYS A 79 -19.55 8.12 -0.89
N HIS A 80 -18.65 8.51 -1.79
CA HIS A 80 -18.33 9.91 -2.12
C HIS A 80 -17.85 10.77 -0.93
N ASN A 81 -17.37 10.15 0.14
CA ASN A 81 -16.80 10.83 1.30
C ASN A 81 -15.28 10.88 1.21
N PHE A 82 -14.76 11.83 0.43
CA PHE A 82 -13.33 11.98 0.17
C PHE A 82 -12.50 12.23 1.44
N MET A 83 -13.02 12.99 2.42
CA MET A 83 -12.28 13.24 3.67
C MET A 83 -12.07 11.95 4.48
N ALA A 84 -13.11 11.14 4.62
CA ALA A 84 -12.99 9.85 5.29
C ALA A 84 -12.10 8.89 4.50
N GLN A 85 -12.23 8.84 3.17
CA GLN A 85 -11.37 8.07 2.28
C GLN A 85 -9.90 8.39 2.51
N MET A 86 -9.52 9.67 2.43
CA MET A 86 -8.17 10.15 2.64
C MET A 86 -7.66 9.82 4.06
N GLY A 87 -8.50 9.99 5.08
CA GLY A 87 -8.15 9.70 6.47
C GLY A 87 -7.86 8.21 6.69
N PHE A 88 -8.68 7.31 6.15
CA PHE A 88 -8.46 5.87 6.25
C PHE A 88 -7.24 5.41 5.45
N PHE A 89 -7.02 5.93 4.24
CA PHE A 89 -5.78 5.64 3.50
C PHE A 89 -4.54 6.15 4.24
N ALA A 90 -4.61 7.33 4.88
CA ALA A 90 -3.51 7.84 5.71
C ALA A 90 -3.16 6.86 6.84
N LEU A 91 -4.16 6.32 7.54
CA LEU A 91 -3.95 5.29 8.56
C LEU A 91 -3.35 4.00 7.97
N GLY A 92 -3.79 3.58 6.80
CA GLY A 92 -3.20 2.45 6.06
C GLY A 92 -1.71 2.67 5.75
N HIS A 93 -1.36 3.85 5.22
CA HIS A 93 0.04 4.20 4.95
C HIS A 93 0.89 4.24 6.22
N LEU A 94 0.35 4.73 7.33
CA LEU A 94 1.05 4.74 8.61
C LEU A 94 1.43 3.31 9.04
N TRP A 95 0.50 2.35 8.92
CA TRP A 95 0.78 0.95 9.24
C TRP A 95 1.79 0.31 8.29
N PHE A 96 1.77 0.65 7.00
CA PHE A 96 2.82 0.23 6.06
C PHE A 96 4.19 0.79 6.46
N ILE A 97 4.27 2.08 6.84
CA ILE A 97 5.52 2.71 7.31
C ILE A 97 6.04 1.99 8.55
N ILE A 98 5.19 1.72 9.54
CA ILE A 98 5.54 0.99 10.76
C ILE A 98 6.12 -0.39 10.41
N TYR A 99 5.47 -1.13 9.52
CA TYR A 99 5.93 -2.44 9.07
C TYR A 99 7.29 -2.37 8.37
N PHE A 100 7.43 -1.49 7.37
CA PHE A 100 8.66 -1.36 6.60
C PHE A 100 9.83 -0.86 7.47
N THR A 101 9.59 0.10 8.33
CA THR A 101 10.60 0.63 9.24
C THR A 101 11.07 -0.44 10.24
N GLY A 102 10.14 -1.15 10.87
CA GLY A 102 10.46 -2.25 11.78
C GLY A 102 11.26 -3.38 11.10
N ARG A 103 10.91 -3.71 9.84
CA ARG A 103 11.66 -4.70 9.04
C ARG A 103 13.06 -4.20 8.66
N TYR A 104 13.20 -2.91 8.32
CA TYR A 104 14.48 -2.31 7.99
C TYR A 104 15.46 -2.36 9.17
N PHE A 105 15.04 -1.95 10.36
CA PHE A 105 15.90 -1.99 11.54
C PHE A 105 16.38 -3.39 11.88
N LYS A 106 15.51 -4.39 11.82
CA LYS A 106 15.89 -5.80 12.02
C LYS A 106 16.92 -6.29 10.99
N LYS A 107 16.87 -5.78 9.76
CA LYS A 107 17.81 -6.14 8.69
C LYS A 107 19.15 -5.42 8.84
N VAL A 108 19.14 -4.13 9.20
CA VAL A 108 20.36 -3.32 9.40
C VAL A 108 21.18 -3.83 10.59
N GLU A 109 20.53 -4.31 11.64
CA GLU A 109 21.20 -4.95 12.78
C GLU A 109 22.01 -6.18 12.36
N LYS A 110 21.58 -6.89 11.31
CA LYS A 110 22.23 -8.09 10.78
C LYS A 110 23.31 -7.80 9.73
N ASP A 111 23.17 -6.74 8.91
CA ASP A 111 24.05 -6.42 7.76
C ASP A 111 24.47 -4.94 7.78
N ARG A 112 25.63 -4.65 8.39
CA ARG A 112 26.11 -3.28 8.68
C ARG A 112 26.72 -2.48 7.53
N LYS A 113 26.76 -2.91 6.27
CA LYS A 113 27.44 -2.15 5.19
C LYS A 113 26.52 -1.80 4.04
N LEU A 114 26.18 -0.50 3.93
CA LEU A 114 25.59 0.08 2.72
C LEU A 114 26.66 0.15 1.61
N THR A 115 26.52 -0.71 0.62
CA THR A 115 27.36 -0.70 -0.60
C THR A 115 27.11 0.62 -1.38
N GLY A 116 28.13 1.11 -2.12
CA GLY A 116 28.00 2.33 -2.95
C GLY A 116 26.80 2.33 -3.89
N LYS A 117 26.47 1.18 -4.51
CA LYS A 117 25.27 0.98 -5.32
C LYS A 117 23.96 1.25 -4.55
N ALA A 118 23.94 0.95 -3.26
CA ALA A 118 22.79 1.20 -2.39
C ALA A 118 22.59 2.69 -2.08
N LYS A 119 23.67 3.43 -1.93
CA LYS A 119 23.62 4.88 -1.74
C LYS A 119 23.08 5.58 -2.99
N GLY A 120 23.54 5.19 -4.19
CA GLY A 120 23.03 5.70 -5.46
C GLY A 120 21.54 5.42 -5.66
N TYR A 121 21.09 4.21 -5.33
CA TYR A 121 19.66 3.86 -5.36
C TYR A 121 18.83 4.73 -4.43
N LEU A 122 19.27 4.92 -3.18
CA LEU A 122 18.57 5.78 -2.21
C LEU A 122 18.53 7.24 -2.65
N ALA A 123 19.60 7.75 -3.24
CA ALA A 123 19.64 9.11 -3.79
C ALA A 123 18.65 9.28 -4.95
N MET A 124 18.55 8.29 -5.84
CA MET A 124 17.56 8.28 -6.92
C MET A 124 16.13 8.25 -6.38
N VAL A 125 15.85 7.39 -5.40
CA VAL A 125 14.52 7.32 -4.75
C VAL A 125 14.17 8.66 -4.10
N GLY A 126 15.11 9.26 -3.36
CA GLY A 126 14.92 10.57 -2.75
C GLY A 126 14.61 11.65 -3.79
N PHE A 127 15.37 11.69 -4.89
CA PHE A 127 15.14 12.63 -5.98
C PHE A 127 13.75 12.46 -6.61
N CYS A 128 13.37 11.23 -6.98
CA CYS A 128 12.06 10.96 -7.57
C CYS A 128 10.91 11.32 -6.61
N THR A 129 11.06 11.03 -5.31
CA THR A 129 10.05 11.36 -4.31
C THR A 129 9.92 12.87 -4.10
N THR A 130 11.05 13.59 -4.09
CA THR A 130 11.03 15.06 -4.00
C THR A 130 10.40 15.70 -5.24
N ALA A 131 10.70 15.18 -6.43
CA ALA A 131 10.06 15.64 -7.66
C ALA A 131 8.55 15.41 -7.65
N LEU A 132 8.10 14.24 -7.19
CA LEU A 132 6.68 13.95 -7.03
C LEU A 132 6.01 14.93 -6.05
N LEU A 133 6.61 15.17 -4.89
CA LEU A 133 6.11 16.15 -3.92
C LEU A 133 6.05 17.56 -4.54
N ALA A 134 7.07 17.98 -5.27
CA ALA A 134 7.06 19.26 -5.95
C ALA A 134 5.87 19.39 -6.91
N VAL A 135 5.57 18.35 -7.71
CA VAL A 135 4.39 18.33 -8.59
C VAL A 135 3.09 18.44 -7.78
N VAL A 136 2.94 17.67 -6.71
CA VAL A 136 1.74 17.73 -5.86
C VAL A 136 1.56 19.13 -5.25
N PHE A 137 2.62 19.73 -4.70
CA PHE A 137 2.54 21.03 -4.05
C PHE A 137 2.37 22.20 -5.04
N THR A 138 2.80 22.05 -6.29
CA THR A 138 2.69 23.12 -7.30
C THR A 138 1.44 23.00 -8.17
N GLN A 139 0.91 21.80 -8.39
CA GLN A 139 -0.20 21.56 -9.30
C GLN A 139 -1.50 21.20 -8.58
N ILE A 140 -1.45 20.36 -7.52
CA ILE A 140 -2.66 19.89 -6.85
C ILE A 140 -3.03 20.78 -5.67
N VAL A 141 -2.10 21.04 -4.76
CA VAL A 141 -2.37 21.81 -3.53
C VAL A 141 -2.96 23.20 -3.77
N PRO A 142 -2.56 23.98 -4.80
CA PRO A 142 -3.19 25.27 -5.08
C PRO A 142 -4.69 25.15 -5.37
N GLU A 143 -5.12 24.11 -6.08
CA GLU A 143 -6.51 23.86 -6.50
C GLU A 143 -7.39 23.31 -5.35
N VAL A 144 -6.79 22.86 -4.26
CA VAL A 144 -7.54 22.37 -3.10
C VAL A 144 -8.20 23.52 -2.35
N PRO A 145 -9.52 23.42 -2.03
CA PRO A 145 -10.22 24.42 -1.23
C PRO A 145 -9.47 24.70 0.09
N PRO A 146 -9.37 25.99 0.50
CA PRO A 146 -8.70 26.36 1.74
C PRO A 146 -9.41 25.74 2.97
N GLY A 147 -8.64 25.49 4.03
CA GLY A 147 -9.15 24.92 5.27
C GLY A 147 -8.60 23.51 5.55
N ILE A 148 -9.38 22.72 6.28
CA ILE A 148 -8.98 21.39 6.75
C ILE A 148 -8.63 20.45 5.58
N MET A 149 -9.32 20.54 4.45
CA MET A 149 -9.06 19.75 3.26
C MET A 149 -7.63 19.96 2.75
N LYS A 150 -7.21 21.22 2.61
CA LYS A 150 -5.88 21.58 2.11
C LYS A 150 -4.77 21.07 3.05
N ILE A 151 -4.97 21.22 4.35
CA ILE A 151 -4.04 20.70 5.36
C ILE A 151 -3.97 19.18 5.28
N GLY A 152 -5.11 18.52 5.16
CA GLY A 152 -5.20 17.06 5.01
C GLY A 152 -4.44 16.55 3.80
N VAL A 153 -4.62 17.17 2.63
CA VAL A 153 -3.90 16.81 1.39
C VAL A 153 -2.39 16.98 1.54
N CYS A 154 -1.92 18.07 2.19
CA CYS A 154 -0.49 18.27 2.44
C CYS A 154 0.08 17.17 3.36
N ILE A 155 -0.60 16.86 4.45
CA ILE A 155 -0.17 15.81 5.38
C ILE A 155 -0.16 14.46 4.67
N TYR A 156 -1.21 14.18 3.88
CA TYR A 156 -1.34 12.94 3.11
C TYR A 156 -0.21 12.78 2.09
N ALA A 157 0.14 13.84 1.35
CA ALA A 157 1.23 13.82 0.38
C ALA A 157 2.59 13.47 1.03
N ILE A 158 2.87 14.03 2.20
CA ILE A 158 4.08 13.71 2.97
C ILE A 158 4.05 12.26 3.45
N LEU A 159 2.91 11.80 3.94
CA LEU A 159 2.75 10.45 4.49
C LEU A 159 2.93 9.37 3.40
N ILE A 160 2.28 9.52 2.25
CA ILE A 160 2.40 8.54 1.14
C ILE A 160 3.81 8.55 0.57
N SER A 161 4.47 9.70 0.50
CA SER A 161 5.86 9.83 0.09
C SER A 161 6.80 9.11 1.06
N THR A 162 6.56 9.24 2.36
CA THR A 162 7.31 8.52 3.41
C THR A 162 7.09 7.02 3.30
N MET A 163 5.87 6.57 3.03
CA MET A 163 5.56 5.16 2.78
C MET A 163 6.34 4.64 1.56
N LEU A 164 6.34 5.37 0.44
CA LEU A 164 7.09 5.01 -0.75
C LEU A 164 8.59 4.82 -0.45
N VAL A 165 9.23 5.81 0.20
CA VAL A 165 10.64 5.71 0.58
C VAL A 165 10.89 4.51 1.49
N SER A 166 10.04 4.29 2.50
CA SER A 166 10.19 3.17 3.44
C SER A 166 10.05 1.80 2.75
N ALA A 167 9.18 1.68 1.73
CA ALA A 167 9.05 0.48 0.91
C ALA A 167 10.27 0.26 0.02
N MET A 168 10.78 1.32 -0.62
CA MET A 168 11.96 1.28 -1.50
C MET A 168 13.23 0.86 -0.76
N ILE A 169 13.43 1.32 0.47
CA ILE A 169 14.57 0.94 1.32
C ILE A 169 14.61 -0.57 1.60
N GLN A 170 13.46 -1.28 1.53
CA GLN A 170 13.42 -2.74 1.71
C GLN A 170 14.20 -3.51 0.64
N ARG A 171 14.51 -2.89 -0.52
CA ARG A 171 15.15 -3.54 -1.67
C ARG A 171 14.41 -4.81 -2.12
N SER A 172 13.10 -4.83 -1.99
CA SER A 172 12.22 -5.85 -2.51
C SER A 172 11.47 -5.26 -3.70
N SER A 173 11.63 -5.87 -4.88
CA SER A 173 10.95 -5.41 -6.09
C SER A 173 9.43 -5.41 -5.95
N LEU A 174 8.88 -6.38 -5.20
CA LEU A 174 7.44 -6.47 -4.96
C LEU A 174 6.92 -5.31 -4.09
N PHE A 175 7.63 -4.98 -3.00
CA PHE A 175 7.23 -3.84 -2.17
C PHE A 175 7.40 -2.51 -2.90
N ALA A 176 8.48 -2.36 -3.67
CA ALA A 176 8.71 -1.18 -4.47
C ALA A 176 7.62 -0.99 -5.53
N LEU A 177 7.31 -2.05 -6.28
CA LEU A 177 6.26 -2.02 -7.31
C LEU A 177 4.89 -1.71 -6.69
N GLY A 178 4.51 -2.39 -5.61
CA GLY A 178 3.25 -2.13 -4.91
C GLY A 178 3.14 -0.69 -4.42
N ALA A 179 4.20 -0.14 -3.81
CA ALA A 179 4.21 1.24 -3.34
C ALA A 179 4.14 2.26 -4.49
N ILE A 180 4.83 2.02 -5.60
CA ILE A 180 4.76 2.88 -6.80
C ILE A 180 3.35 2.89 -7.37
N LEU A 181 2.74 1.72 -7.55
CA LEU A 181 1.37 1.61 -8.08
C LEU A 181 0.36 2.30 -7.16
N PHE A 182 0.54 2.20 -5.83
CA PHE A 182 -0.32 2.85 -4.87
C PHE A 182 -0.21 4.38 -4.98
N VAL A 183 1.01 4.92 -4.95
CA VAL A 183 1.28 6.35 -5.10
C VAL A 183 0.72 6.89 -6.43
N PHE A 184 0.88 6.14 -7.52
CA PHE A 184 0.36 6.52 -8.82
C PHE A 184 -1.17 6.56 -8.85
N SER A 185 -1.82 5.57 -8.25
CA SER A 185 -3.28 5.53 -8.09
C SER A 185 -3.81 6.73 -7.31
N ASP A 186 -3.17 7.05 -6.18
CA ASP A 186 -3.57 8.17 -5.33
C ASP A 186 -3.30 9.54 -5.98
N PHE A 187 -2.22 9.63 -6.77
CA PHE A 187 -1.95 10.82 -7.57
C PHE A 187 -3.06 11.07 -8.59
N ILE A 188 -3.49 10.04 -9.33
CA ILE A 188 -4.61 10.14 -10.29
C ILE A 188 -5.90 10.52 -9.56
N LEU A 189 -6.17 9.90 -8.40
CA LEU A 189 -7.36 10.20 -7.60
C LEU A 189 -7.40 11.68 -7.17
N ALA A 190 -6.27 12.21 -6.70
CA ALA A 190 -6.16 13.61 -6.30
C ALA A 190 -6.25 14.57 -7.50
N TRP A 191 -5.65 14.19 -8.63
CA TRP A 191 -5.72 14.97 -9.86
C TRP A 191 -7.17 15.12 -10.36
N ASN A 192 -7.89 14.00 -10.53
CA ASN A 192 -9.29 14.00 -10.96
C ASN A 192 -10.22 14.69 -9.95
N LYS A 193 -9.83 14.77 -8.70
CA LYS A 193 -10.65 15.41 -7.67
C LYS A 193 -10.52 16.91 -7.62
N PHE A 194 -9.32 17.44 -7.90
CA PHE A 194 -9.00 18.85 -7.63
C PHE A 194 -8.58 19.65 -8.88
N VAL A 195 -8.06 19.00 -9.91
CA VAL A 195 -7.52 19.67 -11.10
C VAL A 195 -8.49 19.58 -12.30
N GLU A 196 -9.17 18.45 -12.48
CA GLU A 196 -10.26 18.23 -13.46
C GLU A 196 -11.64 18.42 -12.82
#